data_b0f2a73ac9678f2d25f9d06bce2c6263
#
_entry.id   b0f2a73ac9678f2d25f9d06bce2c6263
#
_cell.length_a   1.000
_cell.length_b   1.000
_cell.length_c   1.000
_cell.angle_alpha   90.00
_cell.angle_beta   90.00
_cell.angle_gamma   90.00
#
_symmetry.space_group_name_H-M   'P 1'
#
loop_
_entity.id
_entity.type
_entity.pdbx_description
1 polymer ?
#
loop_
_entity_poly.entity_id
_entity_poly.type
_entity_poly.pdbx_seq_one_letter_code
_entity_poly.pdbx_strand_id
1 'polypeptide(L)'
;MDYAFADIVKDRYDIGIRLGENVHKDMISVKVSDELEMMTIASPHYLQAYGTPQTPDDLYQHRCIGLRLPSHERIQSWEFKQINNAEIQTIHPEFSMLVSHARLQLKAGVDGLGFVWLPKVMVETEIQKGHLIRILQNWDMKY
;
A
#
# COMPACT_ATOMS: atom_id res chain seq x y z
N MET A 1 5.03 3.55 16.28
CA MET A 1 5.64 3.57 15.56
C MET A 1 5.27 4.22 14.60
N ASP A 2 5.51 4.80 14.29
CA ASP A 2 5.10 5.44 13.45
C ASP A 2 5.61 4.92 12.30
N TYR A 3 5.20 4.99 11.54
CA TYR A 3 5.51 4.52 10.50
C TYR A 3 6.40 5.14 9.84
N ALA A 4 7.01 5.76 10.45
CA ALA A 4 7.86 6.44 9.87
C ALA A 4 8.66 5.39 9.36
N PHE A 5 9.28 5.52 8.41
CA PHE A 5 10.07 4.66 8.02
C PHE A 5 10.91 4.19 9.03
N ALA A 6 11.33 5.02 9.85
CA ALA A 6 12.17 4.63 10.89
C ALA A 6 11.50 3.68 11.75
N ASP A 7 10.26 3.91 11.98
CA ASP A 7 9.58 3.05 12.81
C ASP A 7 9.45 1.76 12.19
N ILE A 8 9.24 1.77 10.97
CA ILE A 8 9.04 0.62 10.33
C ILE A 8 10.21 -0.14 10.45
N VAL A 9 11.26 0.42 10.37
CA VAL A 9 12.44 -0.23 10.48
C VAL A 9 12.60 -0.73 11.80
N LYS A 10 12.29 0.03 12.77
CA LYS A 10 12.42 -0.37 14.07
C LYS A 10 11.57 -1.45 14.26
N ASP A 11 10.48 -1.44 13.72
CA ASP A 11 9.58 -2.46 13.93
C ASP A 11 9.86 -3.46 12.95
N ARG A 12 10.65 -3.21 12.20
CA ARG A 12 10.99 -4.06 11.35
C ARG A 12 10.23 -4.18 10.24
N TYR A 13 9.52 -3.47 9.81
CA TYR A 13 8.88 -3.56 8.74
C TYR A 13 8.49 -2.51 8.10
N ASP A 14 8.21 -1.80 8.31
CA ASP A 14 7.69 -0.78 7.79
C ASP A 14 8.70 -0.33 6.99
N ILE A 15 9.69 -0.67 7.19
CA ILE A 15 10.67 -0.32 6.57
C ILE A 15 10.58 -0.20 5.23
N GLY A 16 10.02 -1.03 4.71
CA GLY A 16 9.98 -1.03 3.39
C GLY A 16 9.54 0.13 2.68
N ILE A 17 8.87 0.89 3.33
CA ILE A 17 8.35 1.96 2.71
C ILE A 17 9.30 2.87 2.07
N ARG A 18 10.40 3.12 2.53
CA ARG A 18 11.22 3.96 1.93
C ARG A 18 12.34 3.31 1.34
N LEU A 19 12.28 2.10 1.04
CA LEU A 19 13.27 1.47 0.55
C LEU A 19 13.66 2.08 -0.67
N GLY A 20 14.36 2.11 -1.19
CA GLY A 20 14.71 2.61 -2.39
C GLY A 20 15.50 3.85 -2.32
N GLU A 21 15.25 4.63 -1.35
CA GLU A 21 15.96 5.76 -1.18
C GLU A 21 16.58 5.95 0.07
N ASN A 22 15.99 5.83 1.09
CA ASN A 22 16.54 6.07 2.37
C ASN A 22 16.65 4.89 3.21
N VAL A 23 16.79 3.80 2.66
CA VAL A 23 16.85 2.63 3.42
C VAL A 23 18.03 2.62 4.29
N HIS A 24 17.86 2.16 5.46
CA HIS A 24 18.87 2.10 6.39
C HIS A 24 19.75 0.96 6.01
N LYS A 25 20.98 1.05 6.19
CA LYS A 25 21.84 0.03 5.88
C LYS A 25 21.51 -1.27 6.48
N ASP A 26 21.13 -1.27 7.68
CA ASP A 26 20.82 -2.49 8.36
C ASP A 26 19.67 -3.13 7.67
N MET A 27 18.81 -2.37 7.22
CA MET A 27 17.67 -2.86 6.67
C MET A 27 18.00 -3.45 5.41
N ILE A 28 18.77 -2.90 4.69
CA ILE A 28 19.15 -3.36 3.47
C ILE A 28 19.62 -4.74 3.55
N SER A 29 20.44 -4.98 4.48
CA SER A 29 21.00 -6.27 4.55
C SER A 29 19.93 -7.32 4.68
N VAL A 30 18.87 -6.99 5.24
CA VAL A 30 17.85 -7.94 5.44
C VAL A 30 17.08 -8.18 4.20
N LYS A 31 16.78 -7.20 3.55
CA LYS A 31 15.95 -7.36 2.45
C LYS A 31 16.54 -7.51 1.17
N VAL A 32 17.69 -7.38 1.02
CA VAL A 32 18.31 -7.41 -0.16
C VAL A 32 17.83 -8.40 -1.09
N SER A 33 17.47 -9.47 -0.69
CA SER A 33 17.10 -10.48 -1.58
C SER A 33 15.68 -10.40 -2.06
N ASP A 34 14.90 -9.62 -1.47
CA ASP A 34 13.51 -9.61 -1.79
C ASP A 34 13.02 -8.33 -2.38
N GLU A 35 12.18 -8.42 -3.34
CA GLU A 35 11.56 -7.26 -3.87
C GLU A 35 10.44 -6.86 -2.96
N LEU A 36 10.22 -5.60 -2.82
CA LEU A 36 9.08 -5.11 -2.07
C LEU A 36 7.92 -5.02 -3.05
N GLU A 37 6.94 -5.83 -2.86
CA GLU A 37 5.79 -5.82 -3.75
C GLU A 37 4.63 -5.11 -3.07
N MET A 38 4.12 -4.06 -3.69
CA MET A 38 2.98 -3.31 -3.16
C MET A 38 1.70 -3.82 -3.81
N MET A 39 0.67 -3.94 -3.02
CA MET A 39 -0.61 -4.44 -3.50
C MET A 39 -1.73 -3.49 -3.21
N THR A 40 -2.71 -3.45 -4.09
CA THR A 40 -3.92 -2.68 -3.86
C THR A 40 -5.00 -3.66 -3.42
N ILE A 41 -5.61 -3.40 -2.30
CA ILE A 41 -6.57 -4.33 -1.72
C ILE A 41 -7.77 -3.63 -1.12
N ALA A 42 -8.84 -4.36 -0.98
CA ALA A 42 -10.03 -3.86 -0.30
C ALA A 42 -10.80 -5.05 0.25
N SER A 43 -11.73 -4.81 1.14
CA SER A 43 -12.52 -5.89 1.69
C SER A 43 -13.55 -6.38 0.68
N PRO A 44 -13.98 -7.63 0.79
CA PRO A 44 -15.02 -8.13 -0.10
C PRO A 44 -16.28 -7.29 0.02
N HIS A 45 -16.58 -6.84 1.23
CA HIS A 45 -17.77 -6.07 1.47
C HIS A 45 -17.73 -4.75 0.67
N TYR A 46 -16.59 -4.08 0.67
CA TYR A 46 -16.46 -2.85 -0.07
C TYR A 46 -16.63 -3.12 -1.57
N LEU A 47 -15.98 -4.15 -2.08
CA LEU A 47 -16.04 -4.44 -3.49
C LEU A 47 -17.45 -4.80 -3.93
N GLN A 48 -18.19 -5.48 -3.08
CA GLN A 48 -19.52 -5.84 -3.41
C GLN A 48 -20.41 -4.60 -3.49
N ALA A 49 -20.19 -3.66 -2.60
CA ALA A 49 -21.01 -2.45 -2.56
C ALA A 49 -20.66 -1.42 -3.62
N TYR A 50 -19.38 -1.29 -3.94
CA TYR A 50 -18.94 -0.20 -4.79
C TYR A 50 -18.24 -0.63 -6.08
N GLY A 51 -17.98 -1.89 -6.26
CA GLY A 51 -17.38 -2.38 -7.48
C GLY A 51 -15.87 -2.48 -7.42
N THR A 52 -15.30 -3.09 -8.44
CA THR A 52 -13.87 -3.35 -8.52
C THR A 52 -13.23 -2.49 -9.61
N PRO A 53 -12.23 -1.71 -9.29
CA PRO A 53 -11.54 -0.92 -10.29
C PRO A 53 -10.83 -1.82 -11.28
N GLN A 54 -10.81 -1.43 -12.52
CA GLN A 54 -10.16 -2.21 -13.56
C GLN A 54 -8.82 -1.60 -13.94
N THR A 55 -8.61 -0.34 -13.65
CA THR A 55 -7.36 0.35 -13.91
C THR A 55 -7.05 1.25 -12.72
N PRO A 56 -5.80 1.66 -12.56
CA PRO A 56 -5.48 2.59 -11.47
C PRO A 56 -6.29 3.88 -11.52
N ASP A 57 -6.61 4.36 -12.71
CA ASP A 57 -7.39 5.58 -12.82
C ASP A 57 -8.77 5.44 -12.20
N ASP A 58 -9.31 4.25 -12.16
CA ASP A 58 -10.62 4.05 -11.58
C ASP A 58 -10.63 4.35 -10.09
N LEU A 59 -9.46 4.34 -9.47
CA LEU A 59 -9.38 4.63 -8.04
C LEU A 59 -9.80 6.05 -7.72
N TYR A 60 -9.76 6.96 -8.70
CA TYR A 60 -10.18 8.32 -8.47
C TYR A 60 -11.69 8.41 -8.17
N GLN A 61 -12.42 7.37 -8.47
CA GLN A 61 -13.83 7.36 -8.21
C GLN A 61 -14.21 6.54 -7.00
N HIS A 62 -13.21 6.07 -6.26
CA HIS A 62 -13.46 5.23 -5.11
C HIS A 62 -12.91 5.84 -3.83
N ARG A 63 -13.26 5.24 -2.72
CA ARG A 63 -12.72 5.66 -1.44
C ARG A 63 -11.36 5.03 -1.27
N CYS A 64 -10.38 5.83 -0.96
CA CYS A 64 -9.03 5.36 -0.74
C CYS A 64 -8.53 5.86 0.59
N ILE A 65 -7.80 5.03 1.30
CA ILE A 65 -7.27 5.38 2.61
C ILE A 65 -5.79 5.68 2.43
N GLY A 66 -5.40 6.89 2.69
CA GLY A 66 -4.03 7.31 2.45
C GLY A 66 -3.17 7.26 3.69
N LEU A 67 -1.87 7.24 3.48
CA LEU A 67 -0.90 7.22 4.56
C LEU A 67 -0.16 8.54 4.59
N ARG A 68 -0.18 9.20 5.75
CA ARG A 68 0.56 10.42 5.92
C ARG A 68 1.93 10.05 6.45
N LEU A 69 2.96 10.40 5.73
CA LEU A 69 4.31 10.08 6.13
C LEU A 69 4.81 11.12 7.13
N PRO A 70 5.45 10.72 8.16
CA PRO A 70 5.93 11.61 9.19
C PRO A 70 6.91 12.63 8.68
N SER A 71 7.77 12.28 7.78
CA SER A 71 8.70 13.21 7.33
C SER A 71 8.08 14.12 6.34
N HIS A 72 8.17 15.36 6.52
CA HIS A 72 7.65 16.40 5.65
C HIS A 72 6.12 16.39 5.55
N GLU A 73 5.47 15.65 6.40
CA GLU A 73 4.04 15.60 6.41
C GLU A 73 3.48 15.32 5.02
N ARG A 74 4.14 14.50 4.26
CA ARG A 74 3.68 14.21 2.94
C ARG A 74 2.72 13.04 2.95
N ILE A 75 1.85 13.00 1.97
CA ILE A 75 0.94 11.90 1.81
C ILE A 75 1.55 10.97 0.80
N GLN A 76 1.58 9.68 1.10
CA GLN A 76 2.20 8.72 0.22
C GLN A 76 1.42 8.63 -1.10
N SER A 77 2.09 8.74 -2.22
CA SER A 77 1.43 8.55 -3.51
C SER A 77 1.43 7.06 -3.83
N TRP A 78 0.50 6.64 -4.64
CA TRP A 78 0.37 5.25 -5.04
C TRP A 78 0.92 5.09 -6.44
N GLU A 79 1.77 4.10 -6.63
CA GLU A 79 2.43 3.90 -7.91
C GLU A 79 2.08 2.57 -8.51
N PHE A 80 1.86 2.56 -9.81
CA PHE A 80 1.46 1.37 -10.52
C PHE A 80 2.28 1.22 -11.78
N LYS A 81 2.58 -0.02 -12.13
CA LYS A 81 3.31 -0.28 -13.34
C LYS A 81 2.66 -1.47 -13.99
N GLN A 82 2.09 -1.28 -15.15
CA GLN A 82 1.41 -2.36 -15.82
C GLN A 82 2.41 -3.40 -16.29
N ILE A 83 2.01 -4.65 -16.27
CA ILE A 83 2.84 -5.72 -16.67
C ILE A 83 3.24 -5.46 -18.10
N ASN A 84 4.44 -5.69 -18.45
CA ASN A 84 4.98 -5.46 -19.79
C ASN A 84 5.05 -3.99 -20.21
N ASN A 85 4.94 -3.09 -19.29
CA ASN A 85 5.08 -1.69 -19.60
C ASN A 85 6.10 -1.12 -18.64
N ALA A 86 7.04 -0.34 -19.13
CA ALA A 86 8.07 0.23 -18.29
C ALA A 86 7.65 1.50 -17.58
N GLU A 87 6.53 2.07 -17.95
CA GLU A 87 6.13 3.33 -17.38
C GLU A 87 5.44 3.20 -16.05
N ILE A 88 5.79 4.03 -15.11
CA ILE A 88 5.16 4.05 -13.80
C ILE A 88 4.05 5.08 -13.82
N GLN A 89 2.88 4.68 -13.41
CA GLN A 89 1.75 5.58 -13.31
C GLN A 89 1.56 5.92 -11.83
N THR A 90 1.57 7.18 -11.51
CA THR A 90 1.40 7.63 -10.13
C THR A 90 -0.01 8.16 -9.95
N ILE A 91 -0.66 7.71 -8.91
CA ILE A 91 -2.02 8.11 -8.62
C ILE A 91 -2.06 8.93 -7.34
N HIS A 92 -2.79 10.01 -7.36
CA HIS A 92 -2.95 10.85 -6.19
C HIS A 92 -4.46 10.97 -5.88
N PRO A 93 -5.07 9.95 -5.33
CA PRO A 93 -6.51 10.00 -5.10
C PRO A 93 -6.83 11.06 -4.06
N GLU A 94 -8.08 11.48 -4.06
CA GLU A 94 -8.54 12.37 -3.06
C GLU A 94 -8.86 11.42 -1.94
N PHE A 95 -8.05 11.25 -0.95
CA PHE A 95 -8.27 10.25 0.07
C PHE A 95 -9.45 10.58 0.96
N SER A 96 -10.27 9.58 1.22
CA SER A 96 -11.40 9.77 2.10
C SER A 96 -10.98 9.70 3.55
N MET A 97 -9.81 9.18 3.83
CA MET A 97 -9.30 9.09 5.17
C MET A 97 -7.78 9.09 5.10
N LEU A 98 -7.13 9.79 6.01
CA LEU A 98 -5.68 9.76 6.11
C LEU A 98 -5.30 9.23 7.46
N VAL A 99 -4.37 8.30 7.49
CA VAL A 99 -3.90 7.73 8.75
C VAL A 99 -2.39 7.87 8.81
N SER A 100 -1.83 7.76 9.97
CA SER A 100 -0.39 7.96 10.15
C SER A 100 0.38 6.67 10.33
N HIS A 101 -0.28 5.53 10.32
CA HIS A 101 0.41 4.26 10.44
C HIS A 101 -0.15 3.26 9.47
N ALA A 102 0.72 2.45 8.90
CA ALA A 102 0.29 1.43 7.95
C ALA A 102 -0.66 0.43 8.59
N ARG A 103 -0.54 0.18 9.89
CA ARG A 103 -1.45 -0.74 10.54
C ARG A 103 -2.85 -0.20 10.58
N LEU A 104 -2.99 1.11 10.72
CA LEU A 104 -4.31 1.71 10.72
C LEU A 104 -4.88 1.65 9.32
N GLN A 105 -4.02 1.77 8.31
CA GLN A 105 -4.46 1.67 6.94
C GLN A 105 -4.97 0.25 6.69
N LEU A 106 -4.27 -0.76 7.18
CA LEU A 106 -4.66 -2.13 7.03
C LEU A 106 -6.03 -2.36 7.70
N LYS A 107 -6.18 -1.85 8.92
CA LYS A 107 -7.42 -2.03 9.62
C LYS A 107 -8.57 -1.36 8.88
N ALA A 108 -8.35 -0.19 8.35
CA ALA A 108 -9.39 0.52 7.60
C ALA A 108 -9.79 -0.30 6.38
N GLY A 109 -8.83 -0.92 5.72
CA GLY A 109 -9.12 -1.76 4.57
C GLY A 109 -9.96 -2.96 4.96
N VAL A 110 -9.58 -3.64 6.02
CA VAL A 110 -10.30 -4.81 6.50
C VAL A 110 -11.72 -4.42 6.91
N ASP A 111 -11.87 -3.24 7.49
CA ASP A 111 -13.19 -2.78 7.93
C ASP A 111 -14.07 -2.29 6.78
N GLY A 112 -13.56 -2.33 5.56
CA GLY A 112 -14.38 -1.99 4.42
C GLY A 112 -14.51 -0.51 4.13
N LEU A 113 -13.57 0.28 4.62
CA LEU A 113 -13.65 1.72 4.43
C LEU A 113 -13.14 2.19 3.08
N GLY A 114 -12.44 1.37 2.37
CA GLY A 114 -11.94 1.75 1.05
C GLY A 114 -10.74 0.93 0.65
N PHE A 115 -10.07 1.37 -0.41
CA PHE A 115 -8.88 0.69 -0.89
C PHE A 115 -7.66 1.14 -0.13
N VAL A 116 -6.70 0.23 0.03
CA VAL A 116 -5.43 0.56 0.65
C VAL A 116 -4.34 0.00 -0.24
N TRP A 117 -3.16 0.56 -0.14
CA TRP A 117 -2.00 0.18 -0.95
C TRP A 117 -0.90 -0.14 0.04
N LEU A 118 -0.59 -1.39 0.20
CA LEU A 118 0.30 -1.87 1.25
C LEU A 118 1.22 -2.98 0.76
N PRO A 119 2.35 -3.15 1.44
CA PRO A 119 3.27 -4.23 1.06
C PRO A 119 2.63 -5.59 1.26
N LYS A 120 2.96 -6.50 0.37
CA LYS A 120 2.45 -7.85 0.41
C LYS A 120 2.60 -8.49 1.79
N VAL A 121 3.74 -8.31 2.42
CA VAL A 121 3.98 -8.93 3.71
C VAL A 121 2.98 -8.51 4.76
N MET A 122 2.41 -7.34 4.63
CA MET A 122 1.45 -6.88 5.61
C MET A 122 0.06 -7.40 5.37
N VAL A 123 -0.27 -7.75 4.15
CA VAL A 123 -1.64 -8.12 3.80
C VAL A 123 -1.85 -9.59 3.52
N GLU A 124 -0.80 -10.34 3.38
CA GLU A 124 -0.91 -11.74 3.06
C GLU A 124 -1.84 -12.55 3.93
N THR A 125 -1.74 -12.38 5.20
CA THR A 125 -2.57 -13.13 6.13
C THR A 125 -4.04 -12.77 5.96
N GLU A 126 -4.32 -11.49 5.80
CA GLU A 126 -5.70 -11.06 5.64
C GLU A 126 -6.28 -11.55 4.31
N ILE A 127 -5.46 -11.62 3.29
CA ILE A 127 -5.93 -12.14 2.02
C ILE A 127 -6.23 -13.63 2.16
N GLN A 128 -5.37 -14.36 2.85
CA GLN A 128 -5.59 -15.79 3.04
C GLN A 128 -6.84 -16.07 3.84
N LYS A 129 -7.16 -15.20 4.78
CA LYS A 129 -8.35 -15.37 5.58
C LYS A 129 -9.62 -14.88 4.89
N GLY A 130 -9.49 -14.30 3.73
CA GLY A 130 -10.63 -13.78 2.99
C GLY A 130 -11.13 -12.43 3.44
N HIS A 131 -10.36 -11.74 4.28
CA HIS A 131 -10.75 -10.42 4.76
C HIS A 131 -10.39 -9.31 3.78
N LEU A 132 -9.45 -9.57 2.88
CA LEU A 132 -9.06 -8.61 1.87
C LEU A 132 -8.91 -9.31 0.53
N ILE A 133 -9.20 -8.60 -0.53
CA ILE A 133 -9.07 -9.12 -1.87
C ILE A 133 -8.12 -8.22 -2.65
N ARG A 134 -7.17 -8.83 -3.33
CA ARG A 134 -6.22 -8.10 -4.13
C ARG A 134 -6.88 -7.72 -5.45
N ILE A 135 -6.69 -6.49 -5.86
CA ILE A 135 -7.22 -6.04 -7.13
C ILE A 135 -6.09 -5.39 -7.90
N LEU A 136 -6.31 -5.10 -9.16
CA LEU A 136 -5.31 -4.47 -10.03
C LEU A 136 -4.01 -5.27 -10.07
N GLN A 137 -4.10 -6.57 -10.13
CA GLN A 137 -2.91 -7.41 -10.09
C GLN A 137 -1.95 -7.15 -11.22
N ASN A 138 -2.42 -6.72 -12.36
CA ASN A 138 -1.54 -6.46 -13.47
C ASN A 138 -0.79 -5.15 -13.37
N TRP A 139 -1.04 -4.40 -12.30
CA TRP A 139 -0.40 -3.12 -12.10
C TRP A 139 0.36 -3.06 -10.77
N ASP A 140 0.70 -4.18 -10.20
CA ASP A 140 1.42 -4.16 -8.94
C ASP A 140 2.81 -3.56 -9.14
N MET A 141 3.24 -2.82 -8.14
CA MET A 141 4.54 -2.21 -8.19
C MET A 141 5.52 -3.00 -7.35
N LYS A 142 6.71 -3.24 -7.87
CA LYS A 142 7.74 -3.94 -7.14
C LYS A 142 8.96 -3.05 -7.04
N TYR A 143 9.54 -2.99 -5.89
CA TYR A 143 10.70 -2.12 -5.64
C TYR A 143 11.96 -2.90 -5.36
#